data_a0fa13c998df4c15b803bd827c2fd3ea
#
_entry.id   a0fa13c998df4c15b803bd827c2fd3ea
#
_cell.length_a   1.000
_cell.length_b   1.000
_cell.length_c   1.000
_cell.angle_alpha   90.00
_cell.angle_beta   90.00
_cell.angle_gamma   90.00
#
_symmetry.space_group_name_H-M   'P 1'
#
loop_
_entity.id
_entity.type
_entity.pdbx_description
1 polymer ?
#
loop_
_entity_poly.entity_id
_entity_poly.type
_entity_poly.pdbx_seq_one_letter_code
_entity_poly.pdbx_strand_id
1 'polypeptide(L)' 'GRSYPLGVLIFVDPDKTPVSGDRIVAIDTENLSSVFREYVITGGVEHLKPLNDRYPIKEFSSSTRIIGTVVGSYQSEK' A
#
# COMPACT_ATOMS: atom_id res chain seq x y z
N GLY A 1 -5.06 1.68 13.08
CA GLY A 1 -3.96 0.81 13.32
C GLY A 1 -2.80 1.16 12.44
N ARG A 2 -1.73 0.54 12.72
CA ARG A 2 -0.55 0.77 11.93
C ARG A 2 -0.03 -0.52 11.39
N SER A 3 0.71 -0.38 10.31
CA SER A 3 1.14 -1.52 9.53
C SER A 3 2.37 -2.18 10.12
N TYR A 4 3.30 -1.36 10.62
CA TYR A 4 4.55 -1.86 11.16
C TYR A 4 4.89 -1.11 12.43
N PRO A 5 5.61 -1.76 13.35
CA PRO A 5 6.09 -1.05 14.53
C PRO A 5 7.16 -0.04 14.17
N LEU A 6 7.43 0.84 15.11
CA LEU A 6 8.50 1.80 14.93
C LEU A 6 9.82 1.08 14.70
N GLY A 7 10.65 1.67 13.87
CA GLY A 7 11.95 1.12 13.58
C GLY A 7 11.98 0.16 12.40
N VAL A 8 10.84 -0.04 11.75
CA VAL A 8 10.81 -0.88 10.56
C VAL A 8 11.02 -0.01 9.33
N LEU A 9 11.93 -0.43 8.47
CA LEU A 9 12.15 0.19 7.17
C LEU A 9 11.54 -0.69 6.11
N ILE A 10 10.94 -0.08 5.12
CA ILE A 10 10.44 -0.83 3.98
C ILE A 10 11.21 -0.43 2.75
N PHE A 11 11.34 -1.39 1.84
CA PHE A 11 12.01 -1.17 0.58
C PHE A 11 10.96 -1.18 -0.50
N VAL A 12 10.88 -0.10 -1.25
CA VAL A 12 9.82 0.12 -2.23
C VAL A 12 10.46 0.20 -3.60
N ASP A 13 9.95 -0.63 -4.53
CA ASP A 13 10.41 -0.63 -5.91
C ASP A 13 9.37 0.09 -6.76
N PRO A 14 9.68 1.26 -7.29
CA PRO A 14 8.71 2.00 -8.08
C PRO A 14 8.46 1.38 -9.46
N ASP A 15 9.32 0.47 -9.89
CA ASP A 15 9.21 -0.12 -11.22
C ASP A 15 8.52 -1.48 -11.20
N LYS A 16 8.26 -2.04 -10.03
CA LYS A 16 7.62 -3.34 -9.95
C LYS A 16 6.12 -3.18 -10.03
N THR A 17 5.51 -3.83 -11.00
CA THR A 17 4.05 -3.85 -11.11
C THR A 17 3.50 -4.77 -10.02
N PRO A 18 2.60 -4.28 -9.15
CA PRO A 18 2.10 -5.11 -8.08
C PRO A 18 1.14 -6.17 -8.60
N VAL A 19 1.11 -7.30 -7.89
CA VAL A 19 0.09 -8.32 -8.09
C VAL A 19 -0.79 -8.36 -6.86
N SER A 20 -1.98 -8.94 -7.00
CA SER A 20 -2.92 -9.01 -5.88
C SER A 20 -2.26 -9.69 -4.69
N GLY A 21 -2.33 -9.05 -3.53
CA GLY A 21 -1.68 -9.51 -2.32
C GLY A 21 -0.42 -8.76 -1.96
N ASP A 22 0.16 -8.02 -2.90
CA ASP A 22 1.34 -7.20 -2.60
C ASP A 22 0.97 -6.00 -1.76
N ARG A 23 1.95 -5.51 -0.99
CA ARG A 23 1.77 -4.24 -0.30
C ARG A 23 2.34 -3.14 -1.16
N ILE A 24 1.67 -2.01 -1.16
CA ILE A 24 2.04 -0.88 -2.01
C ILE A 24 2.00 0.40 -1.21
N VAL A 25 2.73 1.38 -1.71
CA VAL A 25 2.59 2.76 -1.29
C VAL A 25 1.86 3.48 -2.41
N ALA A 26 0.76 4.11 -2.08
CA ALA A 26 -0.06 4.82 -3.06
C ALA A 26 -0.30 6.23 -2.58
N ILE A 27 -0.65 7.10 -3.50
CA ILE A 27 -0.96 8.49 -3.18
C ILE A 27 -2.29 8.85 -3.81
N ASP A 28 -3.04 9.67 -3.09
CA ASP A 28 -4.23 10.31 -3.64
C ASP A 28 -3.80 11.69 -4.09
N THR A 29 -3.83 11.92 -5.41
CA THR A 29 -3.31 13.16 -5.94
C THR A 29 -4.22 14.36 -5.66
N GLU A 30 -5.46 14.12 -5.24
CA GLU A 30 -6.36 15.23 -4.91
C GLU A 30 -6.00 15.87 -3.58
N ASN A 31 -5.66 15.05 -2.58
CA ASN A 31 -5.32 15.60 -1.27
C ASN A 31 -3.86 15.36 -0.89
N LEU A 32 -3.07 14.82 -1.80
CA LEU A 32 -1.64 14.62 -1.62
C LEU A 32 -1.29 13.78 -0.39
N SER A 33 -2.16 12.85 -0.03
CA SER A 33 -1.88 11.97 1.10
C SER A 33 -1.40 10.63 0.58
N SER A 34 -0.34 10.10 1.20
CA SER A 34 0.18 8.80 0.85
C SER A 34 -0.29 7.77 1.86
N VAL A 35 -0.51 6.57 1.39
CA VAL A 35 -0.98 5.49 2.24
C VAL A 35 -0.22 4.22 1.93
N PHE A 36 -0.13 3.35 2.94
CA PHE A 36 0.49 2.03 2.84
C PHE A 36 -0.64 1.02 2.93
N ARG A 37 -0.86 0.27 1.86
CA ARG A 37 -2.03 -0.61 1.76
C ARG A 37 -1.67 -1.90 1.06
N GLU A 38 -2.55 -2.87 1.17
CA GLU A 38 -2.44 -4.09 0.38
C GLU A 38 -3.18 -3.89 -0.93
N TYR A 39 -2.55 -4.27 -2.02
CA TYR A 39 -3.12 -4.18 -3.35
C TYR A 39 -3.93 -5.44 -3.59
N VAL A 40 -5.20 -5.29 -3.92
CA VAL A 40 -6.11 -6.43 -4.11
C VAL A 40 -6.88 -6.23 -5.39
N ILE A 41 -6.98 -7.28 -6.19
CA ILE A 41 -7.81 -7.27 -7.38
C ILE A 41 -8.98 -8.21 -7.13
N THR A 42 -10.20 -7.69 -7.24
CA THR A 42 -11.40 -8.49 -7.07
C THR A 42 -12.31 -8.21 -8.26
N GLY A 43 -12.67 -9.26 -8.99
CA GLY A 43 -13.52 -9.10 -10.16
C GLY A 43 -12.94 -8.17 -11.20
N GLY A 44 -11.60 -8.15 -11.32
CA GLY A 44 -10.93 -7.28 -12.28
C GLY A 44 -10.81 -5.82 -11.82
N VAL A 45 -11.21 -5.50 -10.60
CA VAL A 45 -11.19 -4.13 -10.08
C VAL A 45 -10.11 -4.02 -9.03
N GLU A 46 -9.30 -2.97 -9.13
CA GLU A 46 -8.22 -2.71 -8.19
C GLU A 46 -8.75 -2.05 -6.93
N HIS A 47 -8.25 -2.50 -5.80
CA HIS A 47 -8.66 -1.98 -4.49
C HIS A 47 -7.45 -1.74 -3.61
N LEU A 48 -7.60 -0.80 -2.69
CA LEU A 48 -6.67 -0.54 -1.60
C LEU A 48 -7.27 -1.15 -0.34
N LYS A 49 -6.63 -2.18 0.17
CA LYS A 49 -7.10 -2.84 1.39
C LYS A 49 -6.27 -2.36 2.57
N PRO A 50 -6.88 -1.76 3.58
CA PRO A 50 -6.14 -1.35 4.77
C PRO A 50 -5.54 -2.56 5.46
N LEU A 51 -4.40 -2.39 6.11
CA LEU A 51 -3.78 -3.45 6.88
C LEU A 51 -4.46 -3.64 8.23
N ASN A 52 -5.40 -2.77 8.53
CA ASN A 52 -6.19 -2.82 9.74
C ASN A 52 -7.64 -3.07 9.33
N ASP A 53 -8.26 -4.13 9.85
CA ASP A 53 -9.61 -4.52 9.48
C ASP A 53 -10.68 -3.52 9.87
N ARG A 54 -10.33 -2.52 10.67
CA ARG A 54 -11.31 -1.54 11.10
C ARG A 54 -11.82 -0.65 9.98
N TYR A 55 -11.06 -0.53 8.91
CA TYR A 55 -11.37 0.41 7.86
C TYR A 55 -11.84 -0.33 6.62
N PRO A 56 -12.70 0.27 5.82
CA PRO A 56 -13.20 -0.41 4.63
C PRO A 56 -12.17 -0.50 3.53
N ILE A 57 -12.35 -1.48 2.65
CA ILE A 57 -11.57 -1.60 1.43
C ILE A 57 -12.09 -0.55 0.46
N LYS A 58 -11.18 0.14 -0.22
CA LYS A 58 -11.56 1.18 -1.16
C LYS A 58 -11.10 0.83 -2.56
N GLU A 59 -11.95 1.09 -3.54
CA GLU A 59 -11.54 1.01 -4.93
C GLU A 59 -10.57 2.13 -5.27
N PHE A 60 -9.71 1.87 -6.25
CA PHE A 60 -8.91 2.92 -6.84
C PHE A 60 -9.85 3.96 -7.46
N SER A 61 -9.50 5.23 -7.31
CA SER A 61 -10.19 6.31 -7.98
C SER A 61 -9.32 6.84 -9.10
N SER A 62 -9.84 7.80 -9.85
CA SER A 62 -9.06 8.41 -10.92
C SER A 62 -7.86 9.17 -10.39
N SER A 63 -7.85 9.52 -9.12
CA SER A 63 -6.74 10.24 -8.50
C SER A 63 -5.78 9.34 -7.74
N THR A 64 -6.00 8.03 -7.73
CA THR A 64 -5.11 7.09 -7.05
C THR A 64 -3.92 6.76 -7.93
N ARG A 65 -2.71 6.89 -7.38
CA ARG A 65 -1.49 6.54 -8.09
C ARG A 65 -0.64 5.66 -7.21
N ILE A 66 -0.05 4.63 -7.79
CA ILE A 66 0.86 3.74 -7.07
C ILE A 66 2.25 4.37 -7.14
N ILE A 67 2.85 4.59 -5.97
CA ILE A 67 4.22 5.07 -5.90
C ILE A 67 5.19 3.93 -6.08
N GLY A 68 4.89 2.78 -5.48
CA GLY A 68 5.76 1.62 -5.63
C GLY A 68 5.23 0.43 -4.87
N THR A 69 5.85 -0.71 -5.12
CA THR A 69 5.50 -1.99 -4.51
C THR A 69 6.54 -2.32 -3.45
N VAL A 70 6.09 -2.76 -2.29
CA VAL A 70 7.00 -3.14 -1.21
C VAL A 70 7.61 -4.48 -1.54
N VAL A 71 8.94 -4.51 -1.58
CA VAL A 71 9.67 -5.73 -1.94
C VAL A 71 10.45 -6.31 -0.77
N GLY A 72 10.44 -5.63 0.37
CA GLY A 72 11.11 -6.15 1.55
C GLY A 72 10.99 -5.20 2.70
N SER A 73 11.43 -5.66 3.87
CA SER A 73 11.44 -4.82 5.05
C SER A 73 12.61 -5.22 5.93
N TYR A 74 12.98 -4.31 6.80
CA TYR A 74 14.05 -4.53 7.77
C TYR A 74 13.63 -3.93 9.09
N GLN A 75 13.72 -4.70 10.14
CA GLN A 75 13.37 -4.23 11.47
C GLN A 75 14.63 -4.11 12.30
N SER A 76 14.80 -2.93 12.89
CA SER A 76 15.93 -2.68 13.76
C SER A 76 15.80 -3.50 15.03
N GLU A 77 16.93 -3.96 15.53
CA GLU A 77 16.97 -4.75 16.74
C GLU A 77 16.89 -3.93 18.02
N LYS A 78 16.84 -2.65 17.92
CA LYS A 78 16.92 -1.77 19.09
C LYS A 78 15.91 -2.04 20.17
#